data_ac389cd6b561c769351ee45211291d25
#
_entry.id   ac389cd6b561c769351ee45211291d25
#
_cell.length_a   1.000
_cell.length_b   1.000
_cell.length_c   1.000
_cell.angle_alpha   90.00
_cell.angle_beta   90.00
_cell.angle_gamma   90.00
#
_symmetry.space_group_name_H-M   'P 1'
#
loop_
_entity.id
_entity.type
_entity.pdbx_description
1 polymer ?
#
loop_
_entity_poly.entity_id
_entity_poly.type
_entity_poly.pdbx_seq_one_letter_code
_entity_poly.pdbx_strand_id
1 'polypeptide(L)'
;MAKRTASAKKQARAGVRRALRNRAVRSEVKTKVVKARRTLVGGPVAESERYAIALEAIKALDRAASKGILHRNNAGRRKSRLARQLSKLAMAPAAGTATTVKGKKAPPAAAKAAPRAAAKSSAKTAAPASSKKK
;
A
#
# COMPACT_ATOMS: atom_id res chain seq x y z
N MET A 1 -39.24 2.71 -19.91
CA MET A 1 -38.09 2.18 -19.16
C MET A 1 -37.75 0.80 -19.67
N ALA A 2 -36.48 0.54 -20.09
CA ALA A 2 -36.07 -0.75 -20.60
C ALA A 2 -36.10 -1.80 -19.48
N LYS A 3 -36.82 -2.92 -19.72
CA LYS A 3 -36.88 -4.05 -18.78
C LYS A 3 -35.53 -4.75 -18.74
N ARG A 4 -34.96 -4.92 -17.53
CA ARG A 4 -33.70 -5.67 -17.36
C ARG A 4 -33.89 -7.12 -17.81
N THR A 5 -32.98 -7.62 -18.63
CA THR A 5 -32.99 -9.01 -19.11
C THR A 5 -32.83 -10.01 -17.95
N ALA A 6 -33.27 -11.26 -18.16
CA ALA A 6 -33.11 -12.33 -17.15
C ALA A 6 -31.65 -12.56 -16.78
N SER A 7 -30.73 -12.46 -17.74
CA SER A 7 -29.28 -12.53 -17.54
C SER A 7 -28.79 -11.40 -16.63
N ALA A 8 -29.20 -10.16 -16.86
CA ALA A 8 -28.83 -9.03 -16.01
C ALA A 8 -29.34 -9.19 -14.57
N LYS A 9 -30.55 -9.72 -14.36
CA LYS A 9 -31.07 -10.03 -13.03
C LYS A 9 -30.26 -11.11 -12.31
N LYS A 10 -29.85 -12.16 -13.03
CA LYS A 10 -28.97 -13.23 -12.52
C LYS A 10 -27.61 -12.68 -12.10
N GLN A 11 -27.00 -11.83 -12.94
CA GLN A 11 -25.72 -11.18 -12.64
C GLN A 11 -25.80 -10.25 -11.43
N ALA A 12 -26.87 -9.48 -11.29
CA ALA A 12 -27.09 -8.62 -10.15
C ALA A 12 -27.15 -9.42 -8.82
N ARG A 13 -27.92 -10.52 -8.77
CA ARG A 13 -27.98 -11.39 -7.59
C ARG A 13 -26.63 -12.01 -7.25
N ALA A 14 -25.89 -12.50 -8.25
CA ALA A 14 -24.54 -13.01 -8.07
C ALA A 14 -23.57 -11.92 -7.60
N GLY A 15 -23.72 -10.69 -8.10
CA GLY A 15 -22.94 -9.53 -7.69
C GLY A 15 -23.08 -9.20 -6.21
N VAL A 16 -24.30 -9.18 -5.69
CA VAL A 16 -24.56 -8.94 -4.25
C VAL A 16 -23.85 -9.99 -3.38
N ARG A 17 -23.96 -11.27 -3.72
CA ARG A 17 -23.30 -12.33 -2.95
C ARG A 17 -21.78 -12.19 -2.98
N ARG A 18 -21.18 -11.84 -4.14
CA ARG A 18 -19.74 -11.58 -4.26
C ARG A 18 -19.33 -10.36 -3.44
N ALA A 19 -20.11 -9.28 -3.48
CA ALA A 19 -19.83 -8.06 -2.75
C ALA A 19 -19.78 -8.30 -1.22
N LEU A 20 -20.76 -9.03 -0.68
CA LEU A 20 -20.80 -9.37 0.74
C LEU A 20 -19.58 -10.23 1.15
N ARG A 21 -19.26 -11.27 0.38
CA ARG A 21 -18.09 -12.11 0.64
C ARG A 21 -16.78 -11.32 0.57
N ASN A 22 -16.62 -10.51 -0.46
CA ASN A 22 -15.42 -9.70 -0.63
C ASN A 22 -15.28 -8.65 0.47
N ARG A 23 -16.38 -8.05 0.92
CA ARG A 23 -16.41 -7.11 2.05
C ARG A 23 -15.93 -7.79 3.34
N ALA A 24 -16.44 -8.99 3.65
CA ALA A 24 -16.03 -9.74 4.82
C ALA A 24 -14.52 -10.04 4.83
N VAL A 25 -13.98 -10.55 3.71
CA VAL A 25 -12.54 -10.83 3.60
C VAL A 25 -11.69 -9.56 3.70
N ARG A 26 -12.11 -8.45 3.09
CA ARG A 26 -11.39 -7.17 3.22
C ARG A 26 -11.37 -6.67 4.65
N SER A 27 -12.47 -6.81 5.39
CA SER A 27 -12.55 -6.46 6.82
C SER A 27 -11.62 -7.31 7.65
N GLU A 28 -11.64 -8.63 7.45
CA GLU A 28 -10.76 -9.58 8.14
C GLU A 28 -9.29 -9.20 7.95
N VAL A 29 -8.87 -9.01 6.69
CA VAL A 29 -7.49 -8.63 6.37
C VAL A 29 -7.12 -7.29 7.00
N LYS A 30 -8.03 -6.29 6.96
CA LYS A 30 -7.81 -4.99 7.61
C LYS A 30 -7.56 -5.15 9.10
N THR A 31 -8.39 -5.91 9.79
CA THR A 31 -8.28 -6.16 11.22
C THR A 31 -6.96 -6.86 11.57
N LYS A 32 -6.60 -7.93 10.85
CA LYS A 32 -5.34 -8.66 11.07
C LYS A 32 -4.10 -7.78 10.84
N VAL A 33 -4.10 -6.97 9.78
CA VAL A 33 -2.99 -6.04 9.49
C VAL A 33 -2.87 -4.95 10.55
N VAL A 34 -3.99 -4.39 11.02
CA VAL A 34 -3.98 -3.38 12.10
C VAL A 34 -3.49 -3.99 13.40
N LYS A 35 -3.99 -5.19 13.77
CA LYS A 35 -3.54 -5.92 14.95
C LYS A 35 -2.03 -6.19 14.88
N ALA A 36 -1.53 -6.73 13.77
CA ALA A 36 -0.12 -6.99 13.58
C ALA A 36 0.74 -5.72 13.71
N ARG A 37 0.33 -4.61 13.11
CA ARG A 37 1.07 -3.35 13.24
C ARG A 37 1.14 -2.84 14.68
N ARG A 38 0.04 -2.92 15.41
CA ARG A 38 -0.01 -2.47 16.82
C ARG A 38 0.91 -3.32 17.69
N THR A 39 0.88 -4.64 17.53
CA THR A 39 1.73 -5.54 18.29
C THR A 39 3.21 -5.40 17.95
N LEU A 40 3.55 -5.14 16.70
CA LEU A 40 4.93 -4.97 16.24
C LEU A 40 5.57 -3.64 16.69
N VAL A 41 4.77 -2.58 16.96
CA VAL A 41 5.29 -1.26 17.37
C VAL A 41 5.55 -1.16 18.88
N GLY A 42 5.09 -2.11 19.69
CA GLY A 42 5.34 -2.06 21.13
C GLY A 42 4.14 -2.47 21.99
N GLY A 43 3.29 -3.37 21.48
CA GLY A 43 2.21 -3.93 22.30
C GLY A 43 2.75 -4.77 23.48
N PRO A 44 1.98 -4.91 24.58
CA PRO A 44 2.34 -5.72 25.74
C PRO A 44 2.19 -7.23 25.48
N VAL A 45 2.72 -7.70 24.37
CA VAL A 45 2.58 -9.08 23.88
C VAL A 45 3.97 -9.70 23.73
N ALA A 46 4.11 -10.96 24.11
CA ALA A 46 5.38 -11.69 23.99
C ALA A 46 5.89 -11.69 22.54
N GLU A 47 7.20 -11.75 22.35
CA GLU A 47 7.79 -11.70 20.99
C GLU A 47 7.30 -12.83 20.10
N SER A 48 7.20 -14.04 20.64
CA SER A 48 6.67 -15.22 19.92
C SER A 48 5.26 -14.99 19.37
N GLU A 49 4.39 -14.39 20.17
CA GLU A 49 3.03 -14.05 19.77
C GLU A 49 2.99 -12.93 18.73
N ARG A 50 3.88 -11.94 18.85
CA ARG A 50 4.02 -10.87 17.83
C ARG A 50 4.38 -11.46 16.48
N TYR A 51 5.30 -12.43 16.45
CA TYR A 51 5.63 -13.17 15.23
C TYR A 51 4.44 -13.93 14.67
N ALA A 52 3.72 -14.68 15.51
CA ALA A 52 2.55 -15.45 15.09
C ALA A 52 1.46 -14.55 14.48
N ILE A 53 1.13 -13.44 15.13
CA ILE A 53 0.13 -12.47 14.66
C ILE A 53 0.56 -11.84 13.32
N ALA A 54 1.84 -11.51 13.17
CA ALA A 54 2.34 -10.93 11.93
C ALA A 54 2.34 -11.93 10.77
N LEU A 55 2.72 -13.19 11.01
CA LEU A 55 2.65 -14.27 10.02
C LEU A 55 1.19 -14.55 9.62
N GLU A 56 0.26 -14.54 10.57
CA GLU A 56 -1.16 -14.68 10.27
C GLU A 56 -1.68 -13.56 9.37
N ALA A 57 -1.27 -12.31 9.61
CA ALA A 57 -1.61 -11.17 8.77
C ALA A 57 -1.04 -11.30 7.34
N ILE A 58 0.19 -11.79 7.20
CA ILE A 58 0.82 -12.08 5.91
C ILE A 58 0.06 -13.18 5.17
N LYS A 59 -0.25 -14.29 5.83
CA LYS A 59 -1.05 -15.39 5.26
C LYS A 59 -2.45 -14.93 4.82
N ALA A 60 -3.07 -14.01 5.56
CA ALA A 60 -4.37 -13.46 5.19
C ALA A 60 -4.29 -12.56 3.96
N LEU A 61 -3.22 -11.75 3.82
CA LEU A 61 -2.95 -10.94 2.63
C LEU A 61 -2.74 -11.81 1.39
N ASP A 62 -2.00 -12.92 1.50
CA ASP A 62 -1.74 -13.84 0.40
C ASP A 62 -3.03 -14.54 -0.04
N ARG A 63 -3.83 -15.04 0.91
CA ARG A 63 -5.13 -15.62 0.61
C ARG A 63 -6.08 -14.65 -0.10
N ALA A 64 -6.10 -13.39 0.34
CA ALA A 64 -6.96 -12.38 -0.28
C ALA A 64 -6.46 -11.98 -1.69
N ALA A 65 -5.16 -12.01 -1.93
CA ALA A 65 -4.56 -11.76 -3.23
C ALA A 65 -4.80 -12.93 -4.20
N SER A 66 -4.64 -14.19 -3.74
CA SER A 66 -4.89 -15.38 -4.57
C SER A 66 -6.36 -15.49 -5.00
N LYS A 67 -7.30 -15.05 -4.14
CA LYS A 67 -8.73 -14.98 -4.47
C LYS A 67 -9.12 -13.75 -5.33
N GLY A 68 -8.18 -12.90 -5.72
CA GLY A 68 -8.43 -11.70 -6.50
C GLY A 68 -9.22 -10.60 -5.77
N ILE A 69 -9.42 -10.72 -4.45
CA ILE A 69 -10.16 -9.74 -3.62
C ILE A 69 -9.31 -8.50 -3.38
N LEU A 70 -7.99 -8.67 -3.25
CA LEU A 70 -6.99 -7.61 -3.18
C LEU A 70 -6.07 -7.69 -4.39
N HIS A 71 -5.73 -6.53 -4.96
CA HIS A 71 -4.74 -6.48 -6.02
C HIS A 71 -3.36 -6.91 -5.48
N ARG A 72 -2.63 -7.74 -6.25
CA ARG A 72 -1.34 -8.33 -5.83
C ARG A 72 -0.31 -7.30 -5.38
N ASN A 73 -0.24 -6.14 -6.05
CA ASN A 73 0.70 -5.08 -5.69
C ASN A 73 0.35 -4.44 -4.33
N ASN A 74 -0.95 -4.33 -3.99
CA ASN A 74 -1.38 -3.82 -2.69
C ASN A 74 -1.01 -4.80 -1.58
N ALA A 75 -1.25 -6.09 -1.79
CA ALA A 75 -0.85 -7.15 -0.87
C ALA A 75 0.69 -7.15 -0.69
N GLY A 76 1.46 -7.10 -1.78
CA GLY A 76 2.91 -7.05 -1.75
C GLY A 76 3.47 -5.86 -0.97
N ARG A 77 2.95 -4.65 -1.20
CA ARG A 77 3.34 -3.46 -0.41
C ARG A 77 3.06 -3.60 1.08
N ARG A 78 1.92 -4.20 1.45
CA ARG A 78 1.57 -4.42 2.86
C ARG A 78 2.44 -5.49 3.50
N LYS A 79 2.70 -6.59 2.78
CA LYS A 79 3.61 -7.67 3.20
C LYS A 79 5.01 -7.16 3.46
N SER A 80 5.59 -6.42 2.52
CA SER A 80 6.96 -5.90 2.65
C SER A 80 7.11 -4.97 3.85
N ARG A 81 6.08 -4.16 4.16
CA ARG A 81 6.09 -3.30 5.36
C ARG A 81 6.06 -4.11 6.65
N LEU A 82 5.23 -5.16 6.72
CA LEU A 82 5.18 -6.07 7.88
C LEU A 82 6.48 -6.86 8.02
N ALA A 83 7.03 -7.38 6.93
CA ALA A 83 8.30 -8.11 6.94
C ALA A 83 9.46 -7.24 7.44
N ARG A 84 9.53 -5.98 7.00
CA ARG A 84 10.53 -5.03 7.52
C ARG A 84 10.39 -4.75 9.02
N GLN A 85 9.16 -4.72 9.54
CA GLN A 85 8.94 -4.56 10.97
C GLN A 85 9.34 -5.81 11.74
N LEU A 86 9.04 -6.99 11.21
CA LEU A 86 9.49 -8.28 11.77
C LEU A 86 11.00 -8.40 11.80
N SER A 87 11.69 -8.05 10.71
CA SER A 87 13.16 -8.11 10.68
C SER A 87 13.80 -7.14 11.67
N LYS A 88 13.21 -5.97 11.90
CA LYS A 88 13.68 -5.04 12.92
C LYS A 88 13.56 -5.61 14.33
N LEU A 89 12.48 -6.34 14.63
CA LEU A 89 12.34 -7.03 15.92
C LEU A 89 13.34 -8.17 16.06
N ALA A 90 13.55 -8.96 15.01
CA ALA A 90 14.51 -10.06 15.03
C ALA A 90 15.97 -9.57 15.17
N MET A 91 16.25 -8.34 14.71
CA MET A 91 17.58 -7.73 14.79
C MET A 91 17.74 -6.79 15.98
N ALA A 92 16.66 -6.50 16.72
CA ALA A 92 16.76 -5.76 17.97
C ALA A 92 17.42 -6.67 19.00
N PRO A 93 18.65 -6.35 19.51
CA PRO A 93 19.25 -7.15 20.55
C PRO A 93 18.31 -7.14 21.76
N ALA A 94 18.10 -8.29 22.35
CA ALA A 94 17.42 -8.40 23.65
C ALA A 94 18.03 -7.35 24.58
N ALA A 95 17.18 -6.52 25.17
CA ALA A 95 17.54 -5.34 25.90
C ALA A 95 18.75 -5.55 26.84
N GLY A 96 19.87 -4.94 26.52
CA GLY A 96 21.06 -4.94 27.37
C GLY A 96 22.33 -4.83 26.53
N THR A 97 22.64 -3.68 26.05
CA THR A 97 23.92 -2.96 25.99
C THR A 97 23.85 -1.89 24.90
N ALA A 98 23.72 -0.67 25.37
CA ALA A 98 23.95 0.50 24.55
C ALA A 98 25.41 0.52 24.10
N THR A 99 25.67 0.37 22.81
CA THR A 99 26.92 0.85 22.24
C THR A 99 26.56 1.75 21.08
N THR A 100 26.58 3.03 21.39
CA THR A 100 26.54 4.15 20.48
C THR A 100 27.74 4.07 19.56
N VAL A 101 27.55 3.63 18.31
CA VAL A 101 28.51 3.91 17.24
C VAL A 101 27.85 4.91 16.31
N LYS A 102 28.11 6.17 16.61
CA LYS A 102 27.78 7.33 15.79
C LYS A 102 28.76 7.35 14.60
N GLY A 103 28.46 6.58 13.59
CA GLY A 103 29.15 6.63 12.29
C GLY A 103 28.64 7.82 11.48
N LYS A 104 29.26 8.98 11.71
CA LYS A 104 29.11 10.20 10.89
C LYS A 104 29.73 9.93 9.51
N LYS A 105 28.93 9.56 8.53
CA LYS A 105 29.37 9.51 7.13
C LYS A 105 29.19 10.91 6.53
N ALA A 106 30.33 11.56 6.31
CA ALA A 106 30.44 12.85 5.62
C ALA A 106 29.87 12.79 4.19
N PRO A 107 29.30 13.87 3.67
CA PRO A 107 28.88 13.94 2.28
C PRO A 107 30.10 14.09 1.35
N PRO A 108 30.13 13.47 0.19
CA PRO A 108 31.15 13.75 -0.81
C PRO A 108 30.91 15.12 -1.44
N ALA A 109 32.03 15.84 -1.55
CA ALA A 109 32.15 17.20 -2.05
C ALA A 109 31.74 17.34 -3.53
N ALA A 110 31.35 18.54 -3.83
CA ALA A 110 30.99 19.13 -5.09
C ALA A 110 31.85 18.74 -6.29
N ALA A 111 31.20 18.45 -7.40
CA ALA A 111 31.77 18.67 -8.71
C ALA A 111 30.89 19.70 -9.46
N LYS A 112 31.56 20.82 -9.78
CA LYS A 112 31.09 21.93 -10.60
C LYS A 112 30.67 21.45 -11.98
N ALA A 113 29.55 21.90 -12.50
CA ALA A 113 29.37 22.06 -13.93
C ALA A 113 28.48 23.26 -14.21
N ALA A 114 28.91 24.05 -15.15
CA ALA A 114 28.58 25.40 -15.52
C ALA A 114 27.16 25.63 -16.10
N PRO A 115 26.75 26.91 -16.26
CA PRO A 115 25.42 27.28 -16.71
C PRO A 115 25.31 27.22 -18.24
N ARG A 116 24.20 26.74 -18.75
CA ARG A 116 23.86 26.93 -20.16
C ARG A 116 22.65 27.83 -20.29
N ALA A 117 22.92 28.88 -21.02
CA ALA A 117 22.14 30.07 -21.29
C ALA A 117 20.75 29.82 -21.89
N ALA A 118 19.98 30.85 -21.71
CA ALA A 118 18.69 31.19 -22.25
C ALA A 118 18.48 30.95 -23.75
N ALA A 119 17.28 30.52 -24.09
CA ALA A 119 16.64 30.97 -25.33
C ALA A 119 15.14 31.14 -25.06
N LYS A 120 14.76 32.40 -25.16
CA LYS A 120 13.38 32.88 -25.30
C LYS A 120 12.84 32.45 -26.66
N SER A 121 11.60 32.00 -26.73
CA SER A 121 10.74 32.46 -27.83
C SER A 121 9.25 32.31 -27.42
N SER A 122 8.67 33.47 -27.47
CA SER A 122 7.25 33.82 -27.39
C SER A 122 6.51 33.50 -28.69
N ALA A 123 5.28 33.01 -28.56
CA ALA A 123 4.14 33.20 -29.48
C ALA A 123 2.92 32.57 -28.80
N LYS A 124 2.05 33.23 -28.22
CA LYS A 124 0.92 34.13 -28.54
C LYS A 124 0.24 33.78 -29.87
N THR A 125 -0.99 33.18 -29.77
CA THR A 125 -2.15 33.42 -30.65
C THR A 125 -3.26 32.52 -30.14
N ALA A 126 -4.25 33.04 -29.40
CA ALA A 126 -5.52 33.56 -29.90
C ALA A 126 -6.52 32.45 -30.28
N ALA A 127 -7.56 32.34 -29.46
CA ALA A 127 -8.82 31.73 -29.82
C ALA A 127 -9.56 32.52 -30.92
N PRO A 128 -10.49 31.89 -31.62
CA PRO A 128 -11.77 32.55 -31.71
C PRO A 128 -12.98 31.65 -31.35
N ALA A 129 -13.96 32.35 -30.85
CA ALA A 129 -15.28 31.93 -30.54
C ALA A 129 -16.18 31.77 -31.78
N SER A 130 -17.35 31.11 -31.52
CA SER A 130 -18.64 31.37 -32.15
C SER A 130 -18.94 30.78 -33.53
N SER A 131 -19.97 29.98 -33.62
CA SER A 131 -21.34 30.28 -34.05
C SER A 131 -22.15 28.97 -34.22
N LYS A 132 -23.21 28.77 -33.56
CA LYS A 132 -24.64 29.05 -33.81
C LYS A 132 -25.12 28.76 -35.24
N LYS A 133 -26.19 27.95 -35.33
CA LYS A 133 -27.23 27.66 -36.32
C LYS A 133 -27.13 26.24 -36.92
N LYS A 134 -28.14 25.41 -36.97
CA LYS A 134 -29.61 25.60 -37.02
C LYS A 134 -30.23 24.29 -36.56
#